data_5a0c629941cf235c489612fdf2ac1802
#
_entry.id   5a0c629941cf235c489612fdf2ac1802
#
_cell.length_a   1.000
_cell.length_b   1.000
_cell.length_c   1.000
_cell.angle_alpha   90.00
_cell.angle_beta   90.00
_cell.angle_gamma   90.00
#
_symmetry.space_group_name_H-M   'P 1'
#
loop_
_entity.id
_entity.type
_entity.pdbx_description
1 polymer ?
#
loop_
_entity_poly.entity_id
_entity_poly.type
_entity_poly.pdbx_seq_one_letter_code
_entity_poly.pdbx_strand_id
1 'polypeptide(L)'
;NVDAVARIISMFFMVTYGSLCLISFLYHFGSDPSYRPTFRSRWYLSLFGFIMCLWLMFKMDTLYAALAILVMVLLYNAVTYIHKDRRGIQFIFKGALFQLSRNVQVYLQKSEDIKLREAWRPSVVCISEDSFQREEPFYLLSWIAHKYGFGTYIHRIDGYYSKQSNEEARNVLKRLIEKYEDKRSNVYIDTLISPSYTSAIAQVIQLPGISG
;
A
#
# COMPACT_ATOMS: atom_id res chain seq x y z
N ASN A 1 -24.49 -24.03 31.06
CA ASN A 1 -24.09 -22.76 31.69
C ASN A 1 -24.56 -21.60 30.86
N VAL A 2 -25.66 -20.95 31.30
CA VAL A 2 -26.25 -19.78 30.59
C VAL A 2 -25.25 -18.65 30.48
N ASP A 3 -24.41 -18.43 31.49
CA ASP A 3 -23.39 -17.38 31.51
C ASP A 3 -22.31 -17.57 30.43
N ALA A 4 -21.90 -18.80 30.14
CA ALA A 4 -20.92 -19.06 29.07
C ALA A 4 -21.52 -18.74 27.68
N VAL A 5 -22.77 -19.13 27.47
CA VAL A 5 -23.49 -18.82 26.20
C VAL A 5 -23.70 -17.33 26.05
N ALA A 6 -24.08 -16.62 27.10
CA ALA A 6 -24.24 -15.16 27.07
C ALA A 6 -22.94 -14.44 26.74
N ARG A 7 -21.80 -14.87 27.29
CA ARG A 7 -20.46 -14.32 26.98
C ARG A 7 -20.12 -14.53 25.50
N ILE A 8 -20.31 -15.74 24.97
CA ILE A 8 -20.03 -16.04 23.56
C ILE A 8 -20.88 -15.15 22.64
N ILE A 9 -22.19 -15.06 22.90
CA ILE A 9 -23.08 -14.21 22.09
C ILE A 9 -22.66 -12.75 22.15
N SER A 10 -22.34 -12.22 23.33
CA SER A 10 -21.86 -10.85 23.50
C SER A 10 -20.58 -10.57 22.71
N MET A 11 -19.63 -11.53 22.69
CA MET A 11 -18.39 -11.39 21.90
C MET A 11 -18.67 -11.34 20.40
N PHE A 12 -19.57 -12.18 19.89
CA PHE A 12 -19.95 -12.13 18.47
C PHE A 12 -20.63 -10.82 18.09
N PHE A 13 -21.49 -10.26 18.93
CA PHE A 13 -22.07 -8.93 18.72
C PHE A 13 -20.99 -7.86 18.66
N MET A 14 -20.03 -7.85 19.58
CA MET A 14 -18.94 -6.87 19.60
C MET A 14 -18.06 -6.99 18.36
N VAL A 15 -17.74 -8.22 17.90
CA VAL A 15 -17.01 -8.43 16.64
C VAL A 15 -17.79 -7.91 15.46
N THR A 16 -19.10 -8.15 15.39
CA THR A 16 -19.96 -7.69 14.28
C THR A 16 -20.02 -6.16 14.22
N TYR A 17 -20.31 -5.50 15.34
CA TYR A 17 -20.34 -4.04 15.38
C TYR A 17 -18.95 -3.42 15.15
N GLY A 18 -17.92 -4.02 15.73
CA GLY A 18 -16.54 -3.60 15.47
C GLY A 18 -16.17 -3.69 13.99
N SER A 19 -16.50 -4.80 13.31
CA SER A 19 -16.23 -4.94 11.88
C SER A 19 -17.02 -3.97 11.02
N LEU A 20 -18.27 -3.66 11.34
CA LEU A 20 -19.05 -2.62 10.66
C LEU A 20 -18.40 -1.24 10.83
N CYS A 21 -17.94 -0.92 12.04
CA CYS A 21 -17.22 0.33 12.30
C CYS A 21 -15.89 0.39 11.52
N LEU A 22 -15.14 -0.72 11.46
CA LEU A 22 -13.89 -0.82 10.70
C LEU A 22 -14.12 -0.63 9.20
N ILE A 23 -15.11 -1.30 8.63
CA ILE A 23 -15.48 -1.16 7.23
C ILE A 23 -15.90 0.28 6.93
N SER A 24 -16.74 0.88 7.76
CA SER A 24 -17.14 2.28 7.62
C SER A 24 -15.93 3.23 7.67
N PHE A 25 -15.01 3.00 8.60
CA PHE A 25 -13.76 3.77 8.67
C PHE A 25 -12.95 3.67 7.38
N LEU A 26 -12.71 2.45 6.88
CA LEU A 26 -11.91 2.22 5.68
C LEU A 26 -12.52 2.89 4.44
N TYR A 27 -13.83 2.84 4.26
CA TYR A 27 -14.52 3.50 3.15
C TYR A 27 -14.46 5.03 3.26
N HIS A 28 -14.68 5.58 4.43
CA HIS A 28 -14.62 7.04 4.62
C HIS A 28 -13.18 7.58 4.52
N PHE A 29 -12.20 6.85 5.05
CA PHE A 29 -10.79 7.22 5.00
C PHE A 29 -10.21 7.00 3.60
N GLY A 30 -10.55 5.87 2.93
CA GLY A 30 -10.10 5.54 1.58
C GLY A 30 -10.68 6.45 0.50
N SER A 31 -11.73 7.22 0.81
CA SER A 31 -12.41 8.13 -0.13
C SER A 31 -12.72 7.45 -1.47
N ASP A 32 -13.25 6.22 -1.43
CA ASP A 32 -13.57 5.45 -2.63
C ASP A 32 -14.61 6.20 -3.48
N PRO A 33 -14.33 6.49 -4.78
CA PRO A 33 -15.26 7.21 -5.65
C PRO A 33 -16.61 6.48 -5.86
N SER A 34 -16.62 5.16 -5.68
CA SER A 34 -17.85 4.35 -5.79
C SER A 34 -18.73 4.42 -4.55
N TYR A 35 -18.17 4.82 -3.42
CA TYR A 35 -18.91 4.93 -2.16
C TYR A 35 -19.61 6.29 -2.05
N ARG A 36 -20.93 6.29 -2.28
CA ARG A 36 -21.79 7.48 -2.20
C ARG A 36 -22.82 7.34 -1.08
N PRO A 37 -22.41 7.50 0.19
CA PRO A 37 -23.35 7.37 1.29
C PRO A 37 -24.34 8.55 1.32
N THR A 38 -25.58 8.27 1.68
CA THR A 38 -26.62 9.30 1.91
C THR A 38 -26.27 10.14 3.14
N PHE A 39 -25.60 9.54 4.13
CA PHE A 39 -25.13 10.19 5.34
C PHE A 39 -23.60 10.12 5.43
N ARG A 40 -22.95 11.29 5.57
CA ARG A 40 -21.50 11.38 5.72
C ARG A 40 -21.13 11.49 7.19
N SER A 41 -20.64 10.40 7.78
CA SER A 41 -20.01 10.45 9.10
C SER A 41 -18.54 10.78 8.97
N ARG A 42 -17.96 11.32 10.04
CA ARG A 42 -16.50 11.59 10.08
C ARG A 42 -15.75 10.28 10.34
N TRP A 43 -14.70 10.01 9.58
CA TRP A 43 -13.94 8.76 9.63
C TRP A 43 -13.42 8.39 11.04
N TYR A 44 -13.07 9.39 11.86
CA TYR A 44 -12.57 9.17 13.21
C TYR A 44 -13.62 8.64 14.18
N LEU A 45 -14.92 8.94 13.97
CA LEU A 45 -15.99 8.39 14.79
C LEU A 45 -16.12 6.88 14.59
N SER A 46 -16.01 6.42 13.34
CA SER A 46 -16.03 5.00 13.01
C SER A 46 -14.80 4.27 13.57
N LEU A 47 -13.62 4.90 13.49
CA LEU A 47 -12.40 4.36 14.09
C LEU A 47 -12.52 4.26 15.62
N PHE A 48 -13.05 5.31 16.26
CA PHE A 48 -13.28 5.31 17.71
C PHE A 48 -14.26 4.18 18.12
N GLY A 49 -15.36 4.00 17.39
CA GLY A 49 -16.30 2.91 17.62
C GLY A 49 -15.64 1.53 17.52
N PHE A 50 -14.78 1.32 16.51
CA PHE A 50 -14.01 0.08 16.37
C PHE A 50 -13.08 -0.17 17.56
N ILE A 51 -12.30 0.85 17.96
CA ILE A 51 -11.37 0.75 19.09
C ILE A 51 -12.13 0.46 20.39
N MET A 52 -13.28 1.12 20.61
CA MET A 52 -14.12 0.89 21.79
C MET A 52 -14.70 -0.53 21.84
N CYS A 53 -15.13 -1.07 20.68
CA CYS A 53 -15.61 -2.45 20.62
C CYS A 53 -14.49 -3.45 21.00
N LEU A 54 -13.28 -3.27 20.47
CA LEU A 54 -12.12 -4.10 20.82
C LEU A 54 -11.78 -3.97 22.31
N TRP A 55 -11.71 -2.74 22.81
CA TRP A 55 -11.38 -2.50 24.22
C TRP A 55 -12.37 -3.15 25.17
N LEU A 56 -13.68 -3.03 24.89
CA LEU A 56 -14.73 -3.67 25.68
C LEU A 56 -14.62 -5.19 25.63
N MET A 57 -14.36 -5.79 24.46
CA MET A 57 -14.16 -7.24 24.33
C MET A 57 -13.08 -7.75 25.27
N PHE A 58 -11.89 -7.11 25.25
CA PHE A 58 -10.77 -7.51 26.09
C PHE A 58 -11.02 -7.19 27.58
N LYS A 59 -11.81 -6.17 27.89
CA LYS A 59 -12.16 -5.83 29.26
C LYS A 59 -13.17 -6.79 29.88
N MET A 60 -14.09 -7.35 29.06
CA MET A 60 -15.08 -8.32 29.54
C MET A 60 -14.44 -9.69 29.81
N ASP A 61 -13.77 -10.26 28.82
CA ASP A 61 -13.10 -11.56 28.97
C ASP A 61 -12.05 -11.75 27.86
N THR A 62 -10.78 -11.73 28.22
CA THR A 62 -9.65 -11.81 27.29
C THR A 62 -9.61 -13.14 26.54
N LEU A 63 -9.95 -14.25 27.19
CA LEU A 63 -9.87 -15.57 26.59
C LEU A 63 -10.96 -15.75 25.51
N TYR A 64 -12.21 -15.40 25.83
CA TYR A 64 -13.31 -15.46 24.86
C TYR A 64 -13.12 -14.45 23.72
N ALA A 65 -12.55 -13.26 23.99
CA ALA A 65 -12.23 -12.28 22.98
C ALA A 65 -11.18 -12.82 21.99
N ALA A 66 -10.10 -13.40 22.48
CA ALA A 66 -9.06 -14.01 21.64
C ALA A 66 -9.63 -15.15 20.79
N LEU A 67 -10.46 -16.00 21.37
CA LEU A 67 -11.10 -17.10 20.67
C LEU A 67 -12.07 -16.61 19.58
N ALA A 68 -12.85 -15.58 19.86
CA ALA A 68 -13.76 -14.96 18.87
C ALA A 68 -12.99 -14.38 17.67
N ILE A 69 -11.88 -13.66 17.91
CA ILE A 69 -11.02 -13.14 16.85
C ILE A 69 -10.41 -14.28 16.03
N LEU A 70 -9.90 -15.35 16.70
CA LEU A 70 -9.34 -16.49 16.01
C LEU A 70 -10.36 -17.17 15.09
N VAL A 71 -11.59 -17.39 15.57
CA VAL A 71 -12.68 -17.95 14.76
C VAL A 71 -12.98 -17.06 13.56
N MET A 72 -13.03 -15.73 13.75
CA MET A 72 -13.26 -14.79 12.64
C MET A 72 -12.15 -14.84 11.58
N VAL A 73 -10.88 -14.91 12.00
CA VAL A 73 -9.74 -15.04 11.09
C VAL A 73 -9.81 -16.37 10.32
N LEU A 74 -10.14 -17.46 10.98
CA LEU A 74 -10.31 -18.78 10.33
C LEU A 74 -11.47 -18.75 9.31
N LEU A 75 -12.61 -18.18 9.67
CA LEU A 75 -13.76 -18.04 8.76
C LEU A 75 -13.41 -17.16 7.56
N TYR A 76 -12.69 -16.05 7.79
CA TYR A 76 -12.23 -15.19 6.71
C TYR A 76 -11.32 -15.94 5.74
N ASN A 77 -10.32 -16.67 6.26
CA ASN A 77 -9.42 -17.47 5.43
C ASN A 77 -10.17 -18.57 4.67
N ALA A 78 -11.12 -19.25 5.30
CA ALA A 78 -11.93 -20.26 4.66
C ALA A 78 -12.77 -19.69 3.51
N VAL A 79 -13.43 -18.56 3.73
CA VAL A 79 -14.22 -17.87 2.69
C VAL A 79 -13.33 -17.39 1.54
N THR A 80 -12.16 -16.85 1.85
CA THR A 80 -11.20 -16.37 0.83
C THR A 80 -10.65 -17.53 0.00
N TYR A 81 -10.41 -18.68 0.62
CA TYR A 81 -9.95 -19.88 -0.07
C TYR A 81 -10.99 -20.46 -1.03
N ILE A 82 -12.28 -20.45 -0.62
CA ILE A 82 -13.39 -20.97 -1.43
C ILE A 82 -13.73 -20.01 -2.59
N HIS A 83 -13.64 -18.70 -2.37
CA HIS A 83 -14.07 -17.67 -3.33
C HIS A 83 -12.89 -16.83 -3.83
N LYS A 84 -11.98 -17.43 -4.59
CA LYS A 84 -10.78 -16.77 -5.15
C LYS A 84 -11.06 -15.57 -6.05
N ASP A 85 -12.23 -15.50 -6.68
CA ASP A 85 -12.57 -14.45 -7.65
C ASP A 85 -13.21 -13.19 -7.05
N ARG A 86 -13.50 -13.16 -5.77
CA ARG A 86 -14.08 -11.98 -5.14
C ARG A 86 -12.99 -10.98 -4.76
N ARG A 87 -13.20 -9.71 -5.17
CA ARG A 87 -12.42 -8.56 -4.69
C ARG A 87 -12.61 -8.45 -3.18
N GLY A 88 -11.71 -9.07 -2.42
CA GLY A 88 -11.78 -9.16 -0.96
C GLY A 88 -11.46 -7.83 -0.28
N ILE A 89 -11.30 -7.88 1.03
CA ILE A 89 -10.89 -6.78 1.92
C ILE A 89 -9.65 -6.03 1.37
N GLN A 90 -8.78 -6.70 0.61
CA GLN A 90 -7.62 -6.10 -0.06
C GLN A 90 -7.96 -4.86 -0.92
N PHE A 91 -9.12 -4.84 -1.57
CA PHE A 91 -9.55 -3.69 -2.38
C PHE A 91 -9.86 -2.46 -1.51
N ILE A 92 -10.51 -2.67 -0.36
CA ILE A 92 -10.86 -1.60 0.58
C ILE A 92 -9.59 -1.04 1.23
N PHE A 93 -8.65 -1.91 1.60
CA PHE A 93 -7.36 -1.50 2.14
C PHE A 93 -6.50 -0.72 1.14
N LYS A 94 -6.56 -1.04 -0.17
CA LYS A 94 -5.85 -0.26 -1.19
C LYS A 94 -6.23 1.22 -1.18
N GLY A 95 -7.52 1.54 -1.04
CA GLY A 95 -7.98 2.92 -0.94
C GLY A 95 -7.42 3.64 0.29
N ALA A 96 -7.45 2.98 1.44
CA ALA A 96 -6.91 3.52 2.69
C ALA A 96 -5.39 3.71 2.61
N LEU A 97 -4.65 2.73 2.07
CA LEU A 97 -3.20 2.83 1.86
C LEU A 97 -2.84 3.95 0.88
N PHE A 98 -3.59 4.12 -0.20
CA PHE A 98 -3.38 5.22 -1.13
C PHE A 98 -3.52 6.58 -0.46
N GLN A 99 -4.58 6.78 0.33
CA GLN A 99 -4.78 8.04 1.08
C GLN A 99 -3.69 8.28 2.11
N LEU A 100 -3.25 7.22 2.82
CA LEU A 100 -2.15 7.31 3.76
C LEU A 100 -0.86 7.72 3.06
N SER A 101 -0.49 7.04 1.97
CA SER A 101 0.69 7.35 1.16
C SER A 101 0.65 8.80 0.65
N ARG A 102 -0.48 9.23 0.08
CA ARG A 102 -0.66 10.61 -0.37
C ARG A 102 -0.45 11.63 0.76
N ASN A 103 -1.08 11.39 1.90
CA ASN A 103 -0.99 12.32 3.04
C ASN A 103 0.43 12.38 3.58
N VAL A 104 1.14 11.24 3.65
CA VAL A 104 2.54 11.18 4.07
C VAL A 104 3.44 11.93 3.07
N GLN A 105 3.27 11.71 1.76
CA GLN A 105 4.05 12.42 0.74
C GLN A 105 3.86 13.94 0.82
N VAL A 106 2.60 14.40 0.91
CA VAL A 106 2.29 15.85 1.05
C VAL A 106 2.85 16.41 2.36
N TYR A 107 2.79 15.64 3.45
CA TYR A 107 3.35 16.05 4.74
C TYR A 107 4.87 16.16 4.66
N LEU A 108 5.56 15.21 4.06
CA LEU A 108 7.01 15.24 3.85
C LEU A 108 7.41 16.44 3.01
N GLN A 109 6.73 16.69 1.89
CA GLN A 109 6.99 17.85 1.04
C GLN A 109 6.88 19.18 1.80
N LYS A 110 5.89 19.31 2.69
CA LYS A 110 5.73 20.54 3.52
C LYS A 110 6.73 20.64 4.65
N SER A 111 7.29 19.54 5.11
CA SER A 111 8.24 19.50 6.24
C SER A 111 9.70 19.70 5.82
N GLU A 112 10.00 19.60 4.52
CA GLU A 112 11.37 19.78 3.99
C GLU A 112 11.95 21.17 4.25
N ASP A 113 11.13 22.19 4.43
CA ASP A 113 11.60 23.57 4.66
C ASP A 113 12.29 23.77 6.02
N ILE A 114 12.15 22.88 7.00
CA ILE A 114 12.49 23.27 8.39
C ILE A 114 13.58 22.44 9.09
N LYS A 115 13.78 21.14 8.83
CA LYS A 115 14.69 20.33 9.68
C LYS A 115 15.35 19.08 9.07
N LEU A 116 15.08 18.67 7.84
CA LEU A 116 15.60 17.42 7.28
C LEU A 116 17.01 17.51 6.68
N ARG A 117 17.68 18.67 6.77
CA ARG A 117 19.07 18.84 6.28
C ARG A 117 20.12 18.07 7.10
N GLU A 118 19.79 17.57 8.27
CA GLU A 118 20.76 16.88 9.15
C GLU A 118 20.93 15.39 8.86
N ALA A 119 19.99 14.74 8.18
CA ALA A 119 20.10 13.31 7.81
C ALA A 119 20.07 13.15 6.28
N TRP A 120 21.24 13.32 5.66
CA TRP A 120 21.38 13.05 4.22
C TRP A 120 20.99 11.59 3.90
N ARG A 121 20.02 11.42 3.01
CA ARG A 121 19.58 10.12 2.50
C ARG A 121 19.79 10.10 0.99
N PRO A 122 20.62 9.19 0.46
CA PRO A 122 20.84 9.13 -0.98
C PRO A 122 19.54 8.77 -1.71
N SER A 123 19.14 9.60 -2.66
CA SER A 123 18.14 9.26 -3.66
C SER A 123 18.85 9.01 -4.97
N VAL A 124 18.76 7.80 -5.47
CA VAL A 124 19.50 7.38 -6.67
C VAL A 124 18.53 6.90 -7.72
N VAL A 125 18.67 7.42 -8.94
CA VAL A 125 17.92 6.96 -10.10
C VAL A 125 18.85 6.25 -11.05
N CYS A 126 18.49 5.06 -11.48
CA CYS A 126 19.19 4.30 -12.50
C CYS A 126 18.28 4.14 -13.73
N ILE A 127 18.77 4.55 -14.89
CA ILE A 127 18.06 4.39 -16.17
C ILE A 127 18.83 3.34 -17.00
N SER A 128 18.13 2.31 -17.45
CA SER A 128 18.69 1.22 -18.24
C SER A 128 17.77 0.81 -19.38
N GLU A 129 18.33 0.42 -20.53
CA GLU A 129 17.59 -0.20 -21.65
C GLU A 129 17.67 -1.72 -21.57
N ASP A 130 18.79 -2.24 -21.09
CA ASP A 130 19.10 -3.67 -21.12
C ASP A 130 18.75 -4.38 -19.79
N SER A 131 17.68 -3.99 -19.14
CA SER A 131 17.30 -4.48 -17.79
C SER A 131 17.09 -6.00 -17.71
N PHE A 132 16.85 -6.68 -18.82
CA PHE A 132 16.70 -8.13 -18.86
C PHE A 132 18.01 -8.87 -19.06
N GLN A 133 19.00 -8.22 -19.70
CA GLN A 133 20.31 -8.82 -20.02
C GLN A 133 21.37 -8.46 -18.97
N ARG A 134 21.29 -7.27 -18.41
CA ARG A 134 22.26 -6.73 -17.45
C ARG A 134 21.58 -6.46 -16.10
N GLU A 135 21.99 -7.20 -15.09
CA GLU A 135 21.44 -7.07 -13.72
C GLU A 135 22.30 -6.21 -12.80
N GLU A 136 23.55 -5.98 -13.16
CA GLU A 136 24.52 -5.26 -12.33
C GLU A 136 24.04 -3.85 -11.93
N PRO A 137 23.41 -3.04 -12.82
CA PRO A 137 22.90 -1.73 -12.44
C PRO A 137 21.83 -1.80 -11.37
N PHE A 138 20.96 -2.82 -11.41
CA PHE A 138 19.95 -3.04 -10.40
C PHE A 138 20.55 -3.43 -9.04
N TYR A 139 21.55 -4.30 -9.02
CA TYR A 139 22.24 -4.69 -7.79
C TYR A 139 22.99 -3.53 -7.16
N LEU A 140 23.68 -2.72 -7.97
CA LEU A 140 24.36 -1.53 -7.48
C LEU A 140 23.38 -0.54 -6.85
N LEU A 141 22.25 -0.30 -7.53
CA LEU A 141 21.18 0.56 -7.02
C LEU A 141 20.59 0.01 -5.71
N SER A 142 20.32 -1.29 -5.66
CA SER A 142 19.80 -1.97 -4.47
C SER A 142 20.78 -1.88 -3.30
N TRP A 143 22.08 -1.97 -3.56
CA TRP A 143 23.11 -1.83 -2.54
C TRP A 143 23.18 -0.41 -1.96
N ILE A 144 23.10 0.63 -2.80
CA ILE A 144 23.09 2.03 -2.37
C ILE A 144 21.82 2.35 -1.59
N ALA A 145 20.66 1.86 -2.04
CA ALA A 145 19.36 2.09 -1.43
C ALA A 145 19.09 1.25 -0.17
N HIS A 146 19.98 0.29 0.15
CA HIS A 146 19.69 -0.83 1.07
C HIS A 146 19.15 -0.41 2.46
N LYS A 147 19.68 0.62 3.09
CA LYS A 147 19.35 0.93 4.50
C LYS A 147 18.77 2.32 4.71
N TYR A 148 19.33 3.31 4.07
CA TYR A 148 19.03 4.73 4.33
C TYR A 148 18.61 5.49 3.08
N GLY A 149 18.82 4.92 1.90
CA GLY A 149 18.56 5.53 0.62
C GLY A 149 17.23 5.12 0.01
N PHE A 150 16.84 5.81 -1.05
CA PHE A 150 15.74 5.44 -1.93
C PHE A 150 16.27 5.25 -3.35
N GLY A 151 15.97 4.10 -3.95
CA GLY A 151 16.40 3.76 -5.29
C GLY A 151 15.22 3.70 -6.26
N THR A 152 15.34 4.36 -7.41
CA THR A 152 14.38 4.24 -8.51
C THR A 152 15.08 3.63 -9.72
N TYR A 153 14.61 2.47 -10.15
CA TYR A 153 15.10 1.79 -11.34
C TYR A 153 14.12 2.00 -12.50
N ILE A 154 14.57 2.64 -13.57
CA ILE A 154 13.76 2.99 -14.72
C ILE A 154 14.24 2.24 -15.94
N HIS A 155 13.39 1.41 -16.52
CA HIS A 155 13.65 0.81 -17.82
C HIS A 155 13.20 1.75 -18.93
N ARG A 156 14.15 2.19 -19.77
CA ARG A 156 13.84 3.03 -20.92
C ARG A 156 13.35 2.19 -22.10
N ILE A 157 12.23 2.59 -22.66
CA ILE A 157 11.70 2.06 -23.92
C ILE A 157 11.94 3.12 -25.00
N ASP A 158 12.59 2.71 -26.07
CA ASP A 158 12.90 3.60 -27.18
C ASP A 158 11.65 4.00 -27.95
N GLY A 159 11.53 5.29 -28.25
CA GLY A 159 10.44 5.82 -29.05
C GLY A 159 9.64 6.95 -28.41
N TYR A 160 8.52 7.28 -29.06
CA TYR A 160 7.59 8.30 -28.61
C TYR A 160 6.37 7.68 -27.96
N TYR A 161 5.72 8.47 -27.08
CA TYR A 161 4.51 8.02 -26.39
C TYR A 161 3.38 7.75 -27.40
N SER A 162 2.86 6.53 -27.37
CA SER A 162 1.73 6.08 -28.16
C SER A 162 0.90 5.07 -27.34
N LYS A 163 -0.29 4.71 -27.79
CA LYS A 163 -1.08 3.68 -27.14
C LYS A 163 -0.35 2.33 -27.12
N GLN A 164 0.30 2.00 -28.22
CA GLN A 164 1.04 0.74 -28.37
C GLN A 164 2.28 0.70 -27.46
N SER A 165 3.10 1.77 -27.46
CA SER A 165 4.28 1.85 -26.59
C SER A 165 3.92 1.86 -25.10
N ASN A 166 2.75 2.41 -24.74
CA ASN A 166 2.26 2.37 -23.36
C ASN A 166 1.82 0.96 -22.93
N GLU A 167 1.20 0.19 -23.82
CA GLU A 167 0.86 -1.23 -23.55
C GLU A 167 2.13 -2.08 -23.41
N GLU A 168 3.12 -1.85 -24.26
CA GLU A 168 4.44 -2.46 -24.15
C GLU A 168 5.12 -2.13 -22.83
N ALA A 169 5.13 -0.85 -22.44
CA ALA A 169 5.69 -0.38 -21.18
C ALA A 169 5.07 -1.09 -19.96
N ARG A 170 3.75 -1.24 -19.94
CA ARG A 170 3.05 -1.97 -18.88
C ARG A 170 3.44 -3.45 -18.81
N ASN A 171 3.59 -4.10 -19.97
CA ASN A 171 3.98 -5.50 -20.04
C ASN A 171 5.43 -5.69 -19.59
N VAL A 172 6.32 -4.79 -19.98
CA VAL A 172 7.71 -4.77 -19.55
C VAL A 172 7.81 -4.53 -18.05
N LEU A 173 7.09 -3.54 -17.51
CA LEU A 173 7.05 -3.25 -16.09
C LEU A 173 6.61 -4.48 -15.27
N LYS A 174 5.55 -5.15 -15.70
CA LYS A 174 5.06 -6.35 -15.02
C LYS A 174 6.14 -7.45 -14.96
N ARG A 175 6.81 -7.72 -16.08
CA ARG A 175 7.89 -8.71 -16.13
C ARG A 175 9.09 -8.32 -15.26
N LEU A 176 9.42 -7.03 -15.19
CA LEU A 176 10.51 -6.55 -14.35
C LEU A 176 10.18 -6.70 -12.87
N ILE A 177 8.95 -6.37 -12.46
CA ILE A 177 8.50 -6.56 -11.08
C ILE A 177 8.56 -8.04 -10.72
N GLU A 178 8.05 -8.94 -11.56
CA GLU A 178 8.10 -10.39 -11.35
C GLU A 178 9.56 -10.91 -11.27
N LYS A 179 10.46 -10.40 -12.12
CA LYS A 179 11.89 -10.78 -12.12
C LYS A 179 12.61 -10.43 -10.81
N TYR A 180 12.24 -9.31 -10.20
CA TYR A 180 12.92 -8.78 -9.01
C TYR A 180 12.12 -8.95 -7.70
N GLU A 181 10.95 -9.57 -7.72
CA GLU A 181 10.06 -9.77 -6.56
C GLU A 181 10.74 -10.50 -5.40
N ASP A 182 11.51 -11.54 -5.68
CA ASP A 182 12.21 -12.35 -4.67
C ASP A 182 13.43 -11.64 -4.05
N LYS A 183 13.90 -10.55 -4.62
CA LYS A 183 15.17 -9.90 -4.25
C LYS A 183 15.04 -8.84 -3.14
N ARG A 184 13.96 -8.84 -2.33
CA ARG A 184 13.73 -7.97 -1.15
C ARG A 184 14.39 -6.58 -1.25
N SER A 185 14.30 -5.94 -2.40
CA SER A 185 14.94 -4.66 -2.64
C SER A 185 14.00 -3.50 -2.31
N ASN A 186 14.52 -2.46 -1.64
CA ASN A 186 13.81 -1.19 -1.43
C ASN A 186 13.92 -0.29 -2.67
N VAL A 187 13.88 -0.89 -3.87
CA VAL A 187 14.00 -0.20 -5.15
C VAL A 187 12.62 -0.10 -5.80
N TYR A 188 12.23 1.11 -6.13
CA TYR A 188 11.03 1.36 -6.93
C TYR A 188 11.35 1.12 -8.41
N ILE A 189 10.56 0.31 -9.09
CA ILE A 189 10.76 -0.07 -10.49
C ILE A 189 9.68 0.61 -11.34
N ASP A 190 10.09 1.26 -12.42
CA ASP A 190 9.18 1.89 -13.37
C ASP A 190 9.72 1.80 -14.80
N THR A 191 8.92 2.21 -15.77
CA THR A 191 9.27 2.27 -17.21
C THR A 191 9.07 3.68 -17.74
N LEU A 192 9.95 4.10 -18.63
CA LEU A 192 9.90 5.42 -19.27
C LEU A 192 10.04 5.28 -20.79
N ILE A 193 9.10 5.85 -21.53
CA ILE A 193 9.16 5.92 -23.00
C ILE A 193 9.87 7.22 -23.36
N SER A 194 11.02 7.12 -24.01
CA SER A 194 11.81 8.29 -24.41
C SER A 194 12.66 7.99 -25.64
N PRO A 195 12.77 8.92 -26.60
CA PRO A 195 13.51 8.71 -27.85
C PRO A 195 15.03 8.73 -27.68
N SER A 196 15.54 9.16 -26.53
CA SER A 196 16.97 9.16 -26.25
C SER A 196 17.26 9.11 -24.75
N TYR A 197 18.47 8.69 -24.37
CA TYR A 197 18.92 8.74 -22.96
C TYR A 197 18.95 10.15 -22.39
N THR A 198 19.41 11.13 -23.17
CA THR A 198 19.43 12.53 -22.74
C THR A 198 18.03 13.04 -22.42
N SER A 199 17.05 12.71 -23.27
CA SER A 199 15.65 13.05 -23.04
C SER A 199 15.10 12.33 -21.81
N ALA A 200 15.42 11.06 -21.62
CA ALA A 200 15.01 10.28 -20.44
C ALA A 200 15.56 10.90 -19.15
N ILE A 201 16.84 11.22 -19.12
CA ILE A 201 17.48 11.86 -17.96
C ILE A 201 16.82 13.22 -17.68
N ALA A 202 16.62 14.05 -18.70
CA ALA A 202 15.99 15.36 -18.54
C ALA A 202 14.55 15.25 -18.00
N GLN A 203 13.79 14.24 -18.42
CA GLN A 203 12.43 13.99 -17.91
C GLN A 203 12.44 13.56 -16.44
N VAL A 204 13.34 12.66 -16.07
CA VAL A 204 13.38 12.10 -14.71
C VAL A 204 13.87 13.11 -13.67
N ILE A 205 14.87 13.93 -14.01
CA ILE A 205 15.39 14.95 -13.08
C ILE A 205 14.34 16.04 -12.77
N GLN A 206 13.41 16.28 -13.68
CA GLN A 206 12.35 17.28 -13.47
C GLN A 206 11.16 16.77 -12.65
N LEU A 207 11.06 15.46 -12.45
CA LEU A 207 10.00 14.89 -11.62
C LEU A 207 10.42 14.97 -10.15
N PRO A 208 9.55 15.50 -9.25
CA PRO A 208 9.86 15.50 -7.84
C PRO A 208 9.96 14.06 -7.33
N GLY A 209 11.09 13.73 -6.72
CA GLY A 209 11.29 12.46 -6.03
C GLY A 209 10.65 12.44 -4.66
N ILE A 210 10.65 11.27 -4.01
CA ILE A 210 10.16 11.11 -2.62
C ILE A 210 11.11 11.81 -1.62
N SER A 211 12.31 12.13 -2.04
CA SER A 211 13.36 12.76 -1.20
C SER A 211 13.75 14.19 -1.65
N GLY A 212 12.95 14.88 -2.42
CA GLY A 212 13.20 16.24 -2.87
C GLY A 212 13.75 16.31 -4.27
#